data_83b00fd1dacd297016f8d5f7b496c26a
#
_entry.id   83b00fd1dacd297016f8d5f7b496c26a
#
_cell.length_a   1.000
_cell.length_b   1.000
_cell.length_c   1.000
_cell.angle_alpha   90.00
_cell.angle_beta   90.00
_cell.angle_gamma   90.00
#
_symmetry.space_group_name_H-M   'P 1'
#
loop_
_entity.id
_entity.type
_entity.pdbx_description
1 polymer ?
#
loop_
_entity_poly.entity_id
_entity_poly.type
_entity_poly.pdbx_seq_one_letter_code
_entity_poly.pdbx_strand_id
1 'polypeptide(L)'
;MHKSFCRSCGWFGVLGCWAVLAAGQTPQPSPPPAPLPQTAPAPQIAPFPQTSPAPRTALQEWTWEQVKERLELNNPTLLAGKLNISEFQADEITAHMRPNPNLALLSDQIDPFNVGPNHGPFAYLLPSATISYLHERAHKRELRTESAKEATGIAVSQQNDLERGLIYNLRSAFVQTLQAKAVLQVSNDNLAYYDHVLKISHERFEAGDIAQIDYDRLELQRVQYETDVQTAIVNLRTEKIQMLMLLNDRTPVDQFDIVGAFDFNDQLDALDTYRRIALDNRPDLKAAMQAVDKSHTDYKLAVANGSTDPTISFDVGRNPPIDFYFGVDVDIPLRIFDRNQGNKLHTKLDITRQEKLQNQAEAQVFSDVDSAYATLTSNLTLLRPYKQKYLAMAVRVRDTILFSYQHGGASLLDFLNAESDYRSVELNYVNLVGSYLTAAAQLNQAVGREVIQ
;
A
#
# COMPACT_ATOMS: atom_id res chain seq x y z
N MET A 1 -50.22 -2.86 18.70
CA MET A 1 -51.27 -1.85 19.07
C MET A 1 -50.61 -0.51 19.24
N HIS A 2 -51.05 0.40 18.36
CA HIS A 2 -51.12 1.89 18.45
C HIS A 2 -49.84 2.71 18.60
N LYS A 3 -49.49 3.35 17.46
CA LYS A 3 -49.68 4.76 16.99
C LYS A 3 -48.64 5.72 17.52
N SER A 4 -47.74 6.20 16.67
CA SER A 4 -47.83 7.43 15.84
C SER A 4 -48.04 8.71 16.62
N PHE A 5 -47.08 9.65 16.59
CA PHE A 5 -47.37 11.02 16.18
C PHE A 5 -46.12 11.80 15.73
N CYS A 6 -46.29 12.44 14.63
CA CYS A 6 -45.40 13.31 13.87
C CYS A 6 -45.63 14.77 14.30
N ARG A 7 -44.59 15.65 14.16
CA ARG A 7 -44.69 17.12 13.87
C ARG A 7 -43.27 17.68 13.88
N SER A 8 -42.62 18.02 12.78
CA SER A 8 -42.75 19.15 11.86
C SER A 8 -42.58 20.53 12.54
N CYS A 9 -41.47 21.18 12.16
CA CYS A 9 -41.20 22.63 11.98
C CYS A 9 -39.86 22.71 11.24
N GLY A 10 -39.65 23.15 10.09
CA GLY A 10 -40.10 24.11 9.17
C GLY A 10 -39.34 25.44 9.40
N TRP A 11 -38.22 25.69 8.70
CA TRP A 11 -37.71 27.04 8.51
C TRP A 11 -37.24 27.25 7.08
N PHE A 12 -37.84 28.27 6.48
CA PHE A 12 -37.64 28.81 5.15
C PHE A 12 -36.23 29.42 4.99
N GLY A 13 -35.58 29.11 3.88
CA GLY A 13 -34.39 29.79 3.39
C GLY A 13 -34.66 30.30 1.97
N VAL A 14 -34.61 31.59 1.79
CA VAL A 14 -34.93 32.41 0.63
C VAL A 14 -34.01 32.06 -0.57
N LEU A 15 -34.62 31.66 -1.69
CA LEU A 15 -34.03 31.59 -3.04
C LEU A 15 -34.08 33.00 -3.64
N GLY A 16 -32.88 33.61 -3.78
CA GLY A 16 -32.70 34.81 -4.60
C GLY A 16 -32.50 34.43 -6.08
N CYS A 17 -33.53 34.66 -6.86
CA CYS A 17 -33.52 34.54 -8.31
C CYS A 17 -32.89 35.79 -8.93
N TRP A 18 -31.75 35.68 -9.56
CA TRP A 18 -31.20 36.75 -10.41
C TRP A 18 -31.57 36.45 -11.86
N ALA A 19 -32.53 37.16 -12.39
CA ALA A 19 -32.86 37.18 -13.81
C ALA A 19 -31.87 38.11 -14.53
N VAL A 20 -31.07 37.58 -15.44
CA VAL A 20 -30.26 38.34 -16.38
C VAL A 20 -31.10 38.60 -17.62
N LEU A 21 -31.41 39.87 -17.82
CA LEU A 21 -32.04 40.39 -19.06
C LEU A 21 -31.08 40.19 -20.23
N ALA A 22 -31.50 39.38 -21.19
CA ALA A 22 -30.88 39.31 -22.51
C ALA A 22 -31.35 40.50 -23.34
N ALA A 23 -30.47 41.49 -23.56
CA ALA A 23 -30.66 42.55 -24.54
C ALA A 23 -30.32 41.98 -25.93
N GLY A 24 -31.31 42.02 -26.85
CA GLY A 24 -31.15 41.64 -28.24
C GLY A 24 -30.17 42.59 -28.95
N GLN A 25 -29.18 42.01 -29.61
CA GLN A 25 -28.35 42.71 -30.60
C GLN A 25 -28.86 42.38 -32.01
N THR A 26 -29.25 43.41 -32.73
CA THR A 26 -29.56 43.38 -34.15
C THR A 26 -28.31 43.04 -34.97
N PRO A 27 -28.38 42.29 -36.04
CA PRO A 27 -27.22 41.96 -36.88
C PRO A 27 -26.77 43.20 -37.70
N GLN A 28 -25.50 43.54 -37.55
CA GLN A 28 -24.82 44.48 -38.42
C GLN A 28 -24.53 43.82 -39.79
N PRO A 29 -24.63 44.59 -40.90
CA PRO A 29 -24.29 44.09 -42.25
C PRO A 29 -22.75 43.94 -42.36
N SER A 30 -22.35 42.84 -43.01
CA SER A 30 -20.96 42.47 -43.28
C SER A 30 -20.24 43.53 -44.13
N PRO A 31 -18.98 43.85 -43.85
CA PRO A 31 -18.16 44.71 -44.72
C PRO A 31 -17.77 43.95 -46.02
N PRO A 32 -17.50 44.69 -47.13
CA PRO A 32 -17.12 44.12 -48.39
C PRO A 32 -15.74 43.43 -48.33
N PRO A 33 -15.51 42.41 -49.22
CA PRO A 33 -14.26 41.64 -49.17
C PRO A 33 -13.05 42.51 -49.53
N ALA A 34 -12.00 42.39 -48.72
CA ALA A 34 -10.72 43.01 -48.97
C ALA A 34 -10.01 42.38 -50.19
N PRO A 35 -9.19 43.15 -50.92
CA PRO A 35 -8.45 42.65 -52.07
C PRO A 35 -7.40 41.62 -51.63
N LEU A 36 -7.27 40.54 -52.43
CA LEU A 36 -6.33 39.44 -52.22
C LEU A 36 -4.89 39.99 -52.10
N PRO A 37 -4.13 39.57 -51.09
CA PRO A 37 -2.71 39.92 -50.99
C PRO A 37 -1.92 39.20 -52.08
N GLN A 38 -1.07 39.99 -52.77
CA GLN A 38 -0.10 39.49 -53.74
C GLN A 38 0.80 38.42 -53.10
N THR A 39 0.99 37.32 -53.79
CA THR A 39 1.86 36.22 -53.44
C THR A 39 3.29 36.71 -53.15
N ALA A 40 3.67 36.68 -51.87
CA ALA A 40 5.07 36.78 -51.47
C ALA A 40 5.83 35.50 -51.91
N PRO A 41 7.11 35.60 -52.26
CA PRO A 41 7.90 34.40 -52.61
C PRO A 41 8.00 33.48 -51.42
N ALA A 42 7.86 32.17 -51.68
CA ALA A 42 7.87 31.10 -50.67
C ALA A 42 9.17 31.22 -49.82
N PRO A 43 9.08 31.14 -48.46
CA PRO A 43 10.26 31.07 -47.63
C PRO A 43 11.02 29.79 -47.95
N GLN A 44 12.32 29.92 -48.24
CA GLN A 44 13.23 28.80 -48.33
C GLN A 44 13.26 28.06 -46.98
N ILE A 45 12.76 26.84 -46.94
CA ILE A 45 12.83 25.96 -45.77
C ILE A 45 14.31 25.64 -45.58
N ALA A 46 14.90 26.19 -44.52
CA ALA A 46 16.24 25.75 -44.07
C ALA A 46 16.20 24.27 -43.76
N PRO A 47 17.21 23.47 -44.11
CA PRO A 47 17.26 22.07 -43.76
C PRO A 47 17.15 21.91 -42.26
N PHE A 48 16.22 21.09 -41.79
CA PHE A 48 16.07 20.73 -40.38
C PHE A 48 17.43 20.26 -39.86
N PRO A 49 17.88 20.74 -38.70
CA PRO A 49 19.10 20.20 -38.09
C PRO A 49 18.85 18.70 -37.89
N GLN A 50 19.71 17.88 -38.52
CA GLN A 50 19.73 16.45 -38.24
C GLN A 50 20.10 16.29 -36.76
N THR A 51 19.07 16.05 -35.93
CA THR A 51 19.27 15.63 -34.55
C THR A 51 20.02 14.30 -34.63
N SER A 52 21.32 14.35 -34.28
CA SER A 52 22.09 13.14 -34.01
C SER A 52 21.25 12.28 -33.06
N PRO A 53 21.13 10.95 -33.31
CA PRO A 53 20.44 10.09 -32.38
C PRO A 53 21.10 10.25 -31.01
N ALA A 54 20.28 10.61 -30.02
CA ALA A 54 20.72 10.69 -28.63
C ALA A 54 21.46 9.38 -28.29
N PRO A 55 22.58 9.43 -27.55
CA PRO A 55 23.27 8.22 -27.16
C PRO A 55 22.25 7.31 -26.49
N ARG A 56 22.10 6.07 -26.98
CA ARG A 56 21.28 5.05 -26.33
C ARG A 56 21.87 4.89 -24.94
N THR A 57 21.22 5.47 -23.94
CA THR A 57 21.55 5.26 -22.52
C THR A 57 21.49 3.75 -22.33
N ALA A 58 22.58 3.14 -21.86
CA ALA A 58 22.60 1.72 -21.59
C ALA A 58 21.43 1.39 -20.66
N LEU A 59 20.62 0.41 -21.03
CA LEU A 59 19.51 -0.09 -20.21
C LEU A 59 20.08 -0.44 -18.83
N GLN A 60 19.52 0.17 -17.79
CA GLN A 60 19.85 -0.20 -16.41
C GLN A 60 19.19 -1.52 -16.08
N GLU A 61 19.98 -2.56 -15.87
CA GLU A 61 19.46 -3.85 -15.40
C GLU A 61 19.34 -3.84 -13.88
N TRP A 62 18.13 -4.11 -13.38
CA TRP A 62 17.83 -4.14 -11.94
C TRP A 62 17.64 -5.58 -11.48
N THR A 63 18.44 -5.96 -10.49
CA THR A 63 18.27 -7.23 -9.76
C THR A 63 17.23 -7.11 -8.67
N TRP A 64 16.76 -8.23 -8.14
CA TRP A 64 15.80 -8.24 -7.02
C TRP A 64 16.29 -7.42 -5.81
N GLU A 65 17.56 -7.56 -5.43
CA GLU A 65 18.13 -6.84 -4.29
C GLU A 65 18.12 -5.32 -4.50
N GLN A 66 18.44 -4.86 -5.70
CA GLN A 66 18.41 -3.44 -6.05
C GLN A 66 17.00 -2.87 -6.07
N VAL A 67 16.01 -3.66 -6.52
CA VAL A 67 14.60 -3.26 -6.53
C VAL A 67 14.06 -3.19 -5.10
N LYS A 68 14.41 -4.14 -4.24
CA LYS A 68 14.07 -4.15 -2.82
C LYS A 68 14.65 -2.95 -2.08
N GLU A 69 15.94 -2.66 -2.26
CA GLU A 69 16.60 -1.47 -1.66
C GLU A 69 15.91 -0.17 -2.09
N ARG A 70 15.53 -0.04 -3.36
CA ARG A 70 14.79 1.14 -3.86
C ARG A 70 13.43 1.29 -3.19
N LEU A 71 12.71 0.19 -2.94
CA LEU A 71 11.46 0.22 -2.19
C LEU A 71 11.68 0.77 -0.78
N GLU A 72 12.67 0.24 -0.05
CA GLU A 72 12.98 0.62 1.33
C GLU A 72 13.38 2.09 1.47
N LEU A 73 14.05 2.65 0.44
CA LEU A 73 14.51 4.04 0.42
C LEU A 73 13.45 5.04 -0.04
N ASN A 74 12.60 4.66 -1.00
CA ASN A 74 11.77 5.63 -1.72
C ASN A 74 10.26 5.45 -1.52
N ASN A 75 9.80 4.31 -0.98
CA ASN A 75 8.37 4.07 -0.86
C ASN A 75 7.73 4.97 0.21
N PRO A 76 6.79 5.88 -0.16
CA PRO A 76 6.20 6.84 0.77
C PRO A 76 5.45 6.19 1.93
N THR A 77 4.85 5.01 1.69
CA THR A 77 4.08 4.29 2.72
C THR A 77 5.02 3.75 3.81
N LEU A 78 6.19 3.20 3.42
CA LEU A 78 7.22 2.77 4.39
C LEU A 78 7.80 3.95 5.17
N LEU A 79 8.07 5.05 4.49
CA LEU A 79 8.62 6.26 5.13
C LEU A 79 7.60 6.88 6.10
N ALA A 80 6.33 6.95 5.71
CA ALA A 80 5.25 7.42 6.59
C ALA A 80 5.09 6.53 7.82
N GLY A 81 5.19 5.21 7.68
CA GLY A 81 5.13 4.28 8.79
C GLY A 81 6.31 4.44 9.77
N LYS A 82 7.52 4.74 9.28
CA LYS A 82 8.67 5.08 10.15
C LYS A 82 8.43 6.38 10.94
N LEU A 83 7.78 7.37 10.34
CA LEU A 83 7.39 8.61 11.02
C LEU A 83 6.31 8.34 12.08
N ASN A 84 5.36 7.46 11.81
CA ASN A 84 4.35 7.03 12.78
C ASN A 84 4.99 6.44 14.06
N ILE A 85 6.06 5.64 13.93
CA ILE A 85 6.82 5.17 15.12
C ILE A 85 7.39 6.36 15.90
N SER A 86 7.91 7.39 15.22
CA SER A 86 8.45 8.59 15.86
C SER A 86 7.35 9.40 16.57
N GLU A 87 6.12 9.40 16.06
CA GLU A 87 4.96 10.00 16.71
C GLU A 87 4.64 9.27 18.04
N PHE A 88 4.62 7.94 18.05
CA PHE A 88 4.46 7.17 19.29
C PHE A 88 5.60 7.41 20.29
N GLN A 89 6.85 7.56 19.82
CA GLN A 89 7.97 7.94 20.67
C GLN A 89 7.80 9.34 21.27
N ALA A 90 7.22 10.28 20.55
CA ALA A 90 6.88 11.60 21.09
C ALA A 90 5.76 11.50 22.15
N ASP A 91 4.81 10.58 21.97
CA ASP A 91 3.78 10.28 22.98
C ASP A 91 4.38 9.69 24.27
N GLU A 92 5.47 8.89 24.18
CA GLU A 92 6.21 8.43 25.38
C GLU A 92 6.77 9.61 26.19
N ILE A 93 7.31 10.62 25.49
CA ILE A 93 7.81 11.84 26.17
C ILE A 93 6.66 12.53 26.89
N THR A 94 5.51 12.71 26.22
CA THR A 94 4.31 13.32 26.83
C THR A 94 3.80 12.50 28.01
N ALA A 95 3.74 11.18 27.88
CA ALA A 95 3.30 10.27 28.94
C ALA A 95 4.20 10.32 30.17
N HIS A 96 5.50 10.58 30.00
CA HIS A 96 6.48 10.68 31.09
C HIS A 96 6.44 12.03 31.83
N MET A 97 5.87 13.06 31.23
CA MET A 97 5.85 14.39 31.83
C MET A 97 4.99 14.43 33.10
N ARG A 98 5.43 15.24 34.05
CA ARG A 98 4.65 15.59 35.24
C ARG A 98 3.68 16.73 34.90
N PRO A 99 2.54 16.84 35.61
CA PRO A 99 1.70 18.02 35.51
C PRO A 99 2.49 19.30 35.81
N ASN A 100 2.26 20.34 35.03
CA ASN A 100 2.88 21.62 35.29
C ASN A 100 2.32 22.27 36.56
N PRO A 101 3.13 22.99 37.36
CA PRO A 101 2.60 23.89 38.39
C PRO A 101 1.70 24.95 37.75
N ASN A 102 0.66 25.33 38.47
CA ASN A 102 -0.30 26.36 38.05
C ASN A 102 -0.09 27.61 38.92
N LEU A 103 0.06 28.77 38.29
CA LEU A 103 0.14 30.07 38.98
C LEU A 103 -1.19 30.80 38.76
N ALA A 104 -1.92 31.05 39.84
CA ALA A 104 -3.13 31.86 39.82
C ALA A 104 -2.85 33.21 40.48
N LEU A 105 -3.19 34.30 39.80
CA LEU A 105 -3.17 35.65 40.33
C LEU A 105 -4.61 36.10 40.49
N LEU A 106 -5.02 36.40 41.69
CA LEU A 106 -6.35 36.85 42.01
C LEU A 106 -6.32 38.29 42.53
N SER A 107 -7.29 39.07 42.14
CA SER A 107 -7.54 40.38 42.64
C SER A 107 -9.03 40.48 42.96
N ASP A 108 -9.37 40.39 44.22
CA ASP A 108 -10.74 40.36 44.71
C ASP A 108 -11.15 41.70 45.37
N GLN A 109 -12.48 41.88 45.60
CA GLN A 109 -13.08 43.04 46.24
C GLN A 109 -12.78 44.38 45.51
N ILE A 110 -12.88 44.38 44.17
CA ILE A 110 -12.93 45.63 43.39
C ILE A 110 -14.35 46.17 43.50
N ASP A 111 -14.53 47.30 44.19
CA ASP A 111 -15.85 47.94 44.34
C ASP A 111 -15.94 49.26 43.51
N PRO A 112 -16.36 49.20 42.24
CA PRO A 112 -16.42 50.35 41.38
C PRO A 112 -17.58 51.30 41.72
N PHE A 113 -18.52 50.89 42.57
CA PHE A 113 -19.73 51.65 42.88
C PHE A 113 -19.65 52.38 44.23
N ASN A 114 -18.76 52.00 45.13
CA ASN A 114 -18.57 52.60 46.45
C ASN A 114 -17.35 53.52 46.49
N VAL A 115 -17.36 54.56 45.64
CA VAL A 115 -16.27 55.54 45.54
C VAL A 115 -16.67 56.78 46.35
N GLY A 116 -16.00 57.01 47.50
CA GLY A 116 -16.25 58.17 48.38
C GLY A 116 -15.00 59.08 48.47
N PRO A 117 -15.10 60.18 49.19
CA PRO A 117 -13.97 61.16 49.29
C PRO A 117 -12.68 60.54 49.85
N ASN A 118 -12.79 59.45 50.59
CA ASN A 118 -11.64 58.74 51.20
C ASN A 118 -11.47 57.30 50.71
N HIS A 119 -12.26 56.81 49.71
CA HIS A 119 -12.25 55.41 49.24
C HIS A 119 -12.28 55.39 47.70
N GLY A 120 -11.24 54.97 47.10
CA GLY A 120 -11.20 54.66 45.67
C GLY A 120 -11.70 53.24 45.35
N PRO A 121 -11.98 52.90 44.07
CA PRO A 121 -12.48 51.61 43.65
C PRO A 121 -11.59 50.40 44.04
N PHE A 122 -10.35 50.69 44.40
CA PHE A 122 -9.34 49.67 44.81
C PHE A 122 -9.02 49.71 46.32
N ALA A 123 -9.79 50.43 47.13
CA ALA A 123 -9.54 50.58 48.58
C ALA A 123 -9.62 49.28 49.34
N TYR A 124 -10.47 48.37 48.88
CA TYR A 124 -10.72 47.04 49.48
C TYR A 124 -10.03 45.91 48.72
N LEU A 125 -9.16 46.23 47.78
CA LEU A 125 -8.49 45.23 46.96
C LEU A 125 -7.72 44.20 47.79
N LEU A 126 -8.02 42.92 47.55
CA LEU A 126 -7.33 41.79 48.12
C LEU A 126 -6.54 41.04 47.04
N PRO A 127 -5.32 41.48 46.76
CA PRO A 127 -4.46 40.78 45.82
C PRO A 127 -3.90 39.49 46.46
N SER A 128 -3.94 38.40 45.70
CA SER A 128 -3.27 37.17 46.08
C SER A 128 -2.60 36.50 44.89
N ALA A 129 -1.58 35.73 45.17
CA ALA A 129 -0.89 34.89 44.20
C ALA A 129 -0.78 33.46 44.80
N THR A 130 -1.25 32.47 44.05
CA THR A 130 -1.23 31.06 44.48
C THR A 130 -0.48 30.23 43.46
N ILE A 131 0.53 29.48 43.92
CA ILE A 131 1.17 28.45 43.10
C ILE A 131 0.68 27.07 43.59
N SER A 132 0.16 26.26 42.65
CA SER A 132 -0.39 24.93 42.98
C SER A 132 0.31 23.85 42.16
N TYR A 133 0.47 22.69 42.76
CA TYR A 133 1.08 21.52 42.10
C TYR A 133 0.31 20.25 42.45
N LEU A 134 -0.13 19.54 41.37
CA LEU A 134 -0.78 18.25 41.47
C LEU A 134 0.26 17.16 41.67
N HIS A 135 0.20 16.45 42.78
CA HIS A 135 1.07 15.31 43.06
C HIS A 135 0.39 14.01 42.65
N GLU A 136 0.82 13.46 41.49
CA GLU A 136 0.32 12.16 41.00
C GLU A 136 0.80 11.01 41.92
N ARG A 137 -0.15 10.17 42.40
CA ARG A 137 0.08 9.02 43.28
C ARG A 137 -0.14 7.71 42.51
N ALA A 138 0.13 6.60 43.21
CA ALA A 138 -0.13 5.23 42.73
C ALA A 138 0.55 4.87 41.39
N HIS A 139 1.73 5.42 41.14
CA HIS A 139 2.55 5.14 39.95
C HIS A 139 1.85 5.45 38.62
N LYS A 140 0.93 6.41 38.63
CA LYS A 140 0.15 6.75 37.40
C LYS A 140 1.05 7.14 36.24
N ARG A 141 2.08 7.96 36.49
CA ARG A 141 3.03 8.40 35.49
C ARG A 141 3.84 7.24 34.92
N GLU A 142 4.34 6.35 35.79
CA GLU A 142 5.11 5.17 35.41
C GLU A 142 4.27 4.24 34.52
N LEU A 143 3.03 3.94 34.95
CA LEU A 143 2.09 3.10 34.20
C LEU A 143 1.68 3.74 32.86
N ARG A 144 1.46 5.06 32.82
CA ARG A 144 1.17 5.80 31.60
C ARG A 144 2.36 5.73 30.62
N THR A 145 3.58 5.89 31.14
CA THR A 145 4.80 5.77 30.36
C THR A 145 5.02 4.34 29.84
N GLU A 146 4.74 3.32 30.65
CA GLU A 146 4.83 1.92 30.27
C GLU A 146 3.83 1.60 29.15
N SER A 147 2.56 2.00 29.30
CA SER A 147 1.54 1.85 28.26
C SER A 147 1.91 2.55 26.94
N ALA A 148 2.52 3.74 27.00
CA ALA A 148 2.99 4.44 25.81
C ALA A 148 4.15 3.69 25.13
N LYS A 149 5.11 3.14 25.89
CA LYS A 149 6.20 2.32 25.33
C LYS A 149 5.70 1.04 24.68
N GLU A 150 4.72 0.38 25.31
CA GLU A 150 4.07 -0.80 24.72
C GLU A 150 3.34 -0.44 23.42
N ALA A 151 2.68 0.75 23.36
CA ALA A 151 2.09 1.25 22.12
C ALA A 151 3.13 1.47 21.01
N THR A 152 4.30 2.03 21.35
CA THR A 152 5.44 2.13 20.42
C THR A 152 5.89 0.76 19.92
N GLY A 153 5.99 -0.23 20.82
CA GLY A 153 6.33 -1.61 20.47
C GLY A 153 5.36 -2.24 19.48
N ILE A 154 4.05 -2.00 19.67
CA ILE A 154 3.00 -2.43 18.75
C ILE A 154 3.16 -1.73 17.40
N ALA A 155 3.40 -0.42 17.38
CA ALA A 155 3.60 0.35 16.15
C ALA A 155 4.82 -0.15 15.34
N VAL A 156 5.92 -0.52 16.01
CA VAL A 156 7.08 -1.16 15.37
C VAL A 156 6.71 -2.51 14.74
N SER A 157 5.96 -3.34 15.46
CA SER A 157 5.53 -4.64 14.92
C SER A 157 4.58 -4.48 13.73
N GLN A 158 3.67 -3.51 13.78
CA GLN A 158 2.78 -3.16 12.65
C GLN A 158 3.56 -2.61 11.44
N GLN A 159 4.60 -1.81 11.67
CA GLN A 159 5.48 -1.33 10.60
C GLN A 159 6.21 -2.50 9.91
N ASN A 160 6.71 -3.46 10.67
CA ASN A 160 7.37 -4.64 10.11
C ASN A 160 6.36 -5.50 9.30
N ASP A 161 5.11 -5.55 9.72
CA ASP A 161 4.05 -6.24 8.97
C ASP A 161 3.70 -5.52 7.66
N LEU A 162 3.61 -4.19 7.70
CA LEU A 162 3.43 -3.35 6.51
C LEU A 162 4.58 -3.57 5.51
N GLU A 163 5.83 -3.56 6.00
CA GLU A 163 7.03 -3.80 5.18
C GLU A 163 6.97 -5.19 4.54
N ARG A 164 6.63 -6.23 5.30
CA ARG A 164 6.43 -7.60 4.79
C ARG A 164 5.39 -7.65 3.68
N GLY A 165 4.28 -6.95 3.84
CA GLY A 165 3.24 -6.85 2.82
C GLY A 165 3.70 -6.15 1.55
N LEU A 166 4.44 -5.05 1.69
CA LEU A 166 4.99 -4.30 0.55
C LEU A 166 6.09 -5.07 -0.19
N ILE A 167 6.95 -5.79 0.52
CA ILE A 167 7.97 -6.68 -0.08
C ILE A 167 7.29 -7.79 -0.90
N TYR A 168 6.21 -8.38 -0.40
CA TYR A 168 5.43 -9.36 -1.16
C TYR A 168 4.83 -8.76 -2.44
N ASN A 169 4.20 -7.59 -2.34
CA ASN A 169 3.62 -6.91 -3.50
C ASN A 169 4.70 -6.59 -4.55
N LEU A 170 5.86 -6.14 -4.10
CA LEU A 170 7.00 -5.88 -4.98
C LEU A 170 7.54 -7.16 -5.63
N ARG A 171 7.68 -8.25 -4.84
CA ARG A 171 8.14 -9.55 -5.36
C ARG A 171 7.15 -10.09 -6.40
N SER A 172 5.85 -9.96 -6.15
CA SER A 172 4.81 -10.35 -7.10
C SER A 172 4.92 -9.54 -8.41
N ALA A 173 5.05 -8.21 -8.33
CA ALA A 173 5.23 -7.36 -9.51
C ALA A 173 6.53 -7.67 -10.27
N PHE A 174 7.62 -7.96 -9.55
CA PHE A 174 8.89 -8.38 -10.15
C PHE A 174 8.75 -9.71 -10.91
N VAL A 175 8.11 -10.71 -10.30
CA VAL A 175 7.82 -12.01 -10.94
C VAL A 175 6.91 -11.83 -12.17
N GLN A 176 5.85 -11.02 -12.07
CA GLN A 176 4.96 -10.72 -13.20
C GLN A 176 5.70 -10.04 -14.35
N THR A 177 6.64 -9.14 -14.04
CA THR A 177 7.48 -8.50 -15.07
C THR A 177 8.42 -9.52 -15.72
N LEU A 178 9.04 -10.44 -14.94
CA LEU A 178 9.86 -11.53 -15.50
C LEU A 178 9.03 -12.48 -16.37
N GLN A 179 7.82 -12.81 -15.93
CA GLN A 179 6.88 -13.63 -16.69
C GLN A 179 6.48 -12.95 -18.01
N ALA A 180 6.13 -11.66 -17.98
CA ALA A 180 5.80 -10.91 -19.19
C ALA A 180 6.98 -10.82 -20.16
N LYS A 181 8.23 -10.70 -19.65
CA LYS A 181 9.45 -10.75 -20.44
C LYS A 181 9.65 -12.13 -21.10
N ALA A 182 9.41 -13.21 -20.35
CA ALA A 182 9.48 -14.56 -20.88
C ALA A 182 8.40 -14.82 -21.95
N VAL A 183 7.16 -14.37 -21.73
CA VAL A 183 6.08 -14.45 -22.71
C VAL A 183 6.43 -13.68 -23.99
N LEU A 184 7.01 -12.48 -23.89
CA LEU A 184 7.47 -11.71 -25.04
C LEU A 184 8.57 -12.45 -25.83
N GLN A 185 9.52 -13.06 -25.12
CA GLN A 185 10.58 -13.87 -25.74
C GLN A 185 9.97 -15.04 -26.53
N VAL A 186 9.09 -15.83 -25.89
CA VAL A 186 8.38 -16.94 -26.52
C VAL A 186 7.56 -16.48 -27.75
N SER A 187 6.86 -15.35 -27.64
CA SER A 187 6.07 -14.82 -28.75
C SER A 187 6.94 -14.41 -29.94
N ASN A 188 8.11 -13.79 -29.69
CA ASN A 188 9.06 -13.44 -30.73
C ASN A 188 9.68 -14.68 -31.40
N ASP A 189 10.04 -15.69 -30.61
CA ASP A 189 10.61 -16.93 -31.12
C ASP A 189 9.60 -17.68 -31.99
N ASN A 190 8.35 -17.71 -31.55
CA ASN A 190 7.25 -18.31 -32.32
C ASN A 190 6.96 -17.55 -33.63
N LEU A 191 6.97 -16.21 -33.61
CA LEU A 191 6.82 -15.42 -34.85
C LEU A 191 7.97 -15.66 -35.80
N ALA A 192 9.21 -15.64 -35.33
CA ALA A 192 10.40 -15.89 -36.15
C ALA A 192 10.40 -17.30 -36.78
N TYR A 193 9.99 -18.30 -35.99
CA TYR A 193 9.81 -19.67 -36.49
C TYR A 193 8.73 -19.74 -37.57
N TYR A 194 7.58 -19.09 -37.34
CA TYR A 194 6.48 -19.08 -38.30
C TYR A 194 6.84 -18.32 -39.58
N ASP A 195 7.58 -17.23 -39.51
CA ASP A 195 8.12 -16.52 -40.68
C ASP A 195 9.02 -17.42 -41.55
N HIS A 196 9.83 -18.29 -40.90
CA HIS A 196 10.63 -19.27 -41.61
C HIS A 196 9.75 -20.31 -42.34
N VAL A 197 8.71 -20.82 -41.67
CA VAL A 197 7.74 -21.75 -42.29
C VAL A 197 7.01 -21.09 -43.48
N LEU A 198 6.58 -19.84 -43.29
CA LEU A 198 5.88 -19.09 -44.35
C LEU A 198 6.80 -18.88 -45.56
N LYS A 199 8.07 -18.58 -45.36
CA LYS A 199 9.05 -18.46 -46.47
C LYS A 199 9.16 -19.76 -47.29
N ILE A 200 9.32 -20.90 -46.61
CA ILE A 200 9.36 -22.21 -47.28
C ILE A 200 8.04 -22.49 -48.02
N SER A 201 6.91 -22.14 -47.44
CA SER A 201 5.60 -22.32 -48.07
C SER A 201 5.40 -21.42 -49.28
N HIS A 202 5.95 -20.22 -49.27
CA HIS A 202 5.98 -19.34 -50.43
C HIS A 202 6.75 -19.93 -51.60
N GLU A 203 7.95 -20.47 -51.37
CA GLU A 203 8.77 -21.14 -52.37
C GLU A 203 8.04 -22.35 -52.99
N ARG A 204 7.30 -23.13 -52.19
CA ARG A 204 6.49 -24.25 -52.65
C ARG A 204 5.25 -23.80 -53.43
N PHE A 205 4.65 -22.66 -53.06
CA PHE A 205 3.54 -22.08 -53.82
C PHE A 205 4.01 -21.63 -55.19
N GLU A 206 5.17 -20.96 -55.31
CA GLU A 206 5.75 -20.56 -56.58
C GLU A 206 6.10 -21.77 -57.46
N ALA A 207 6.51 -22.88 -56.83
CA ALA A 207 6.77 -24.16 -57.55
C ALA A 207 5.46 -24.89 -57.96
N GLY A 208 4.30 -24.46 -57.45
CA GLY A 208 3.02 -25.10 -57.78
C GLY A 208 2.68 -26.30 -56.86
N ASP A 209 3.42 -26.52 -55.78
CA ASP A 209 3.28 -27.67 -54.90
C ASP A 209 2.14 -27.50 -53.87
N ILE A 210 1.69 -26.26 -53.63
CA ILE A 210 0.56 -25.95 -52.74
C ILE A 210 -0.43 -25.00 -53.40
N ALA A 211 -1.71 -25.09 -53.01
CA ALA A 211 -2.77 -24.25 -53.51
C ALA A 211 -2.69 -22.81 -52.97
N GLN A 212 -3.13 -21.81 -53.75
CA GLN A 212 -3.22 -20.42 -53.30
C GLN A 212 -3.96 -20.28 -51.97
N ILE A 213 -5.10 -20.96 -51.83
CA ILE A 213 -5.92 -20.89 -50.59
C ILE A 213 -5.18 -21.39 -49.34
N ASP A 214 -4.27 -22.33 -49.48
CA ASP A 214 -3.47 -22.84 -48.36
C ASP A 214 -2.38 -21.84 -48.01
N TYR A 215 -1.74 -21.21 -48.96
CA TYR A 215 -0.79 -20.12 -48.75
C TYR A 215 -1.46 -18.91 -48.08
N ASP A 216 -2.64 -18.49 -48.55
CA ASP A 216 -3.40 -17.38 -47.97
C ASP A 216 -3.79 -17.67 -46.50
N ARG A 217 -4.13 -18.91 -46.16
CA ARG A 217 -4.38 -19.32 -44.77
C ARG A 217 -3.15 -19.19 -43.88
N LEU A 218 -1.98 -19.54 -44.41
CA LEU A 218 -0.72 -19.37 -43.66
C LEU A 218 -0.42 -17.87 -43.42
N GLU A 219 -0.62 -17.02 -44.44
CA GLU A 219 -0.45 -15.57 -44.26
C GLU A 219 -1.42 -14.98 -43.23
N LEU A 220 -2.69 -15.39 -43.27
CA LEU A 220 -3.68 -14.96 -42.26
C LEU A 220 -3.32 -15.42 -40.85
N GLN A 221 -2.79 -16.61 -40.70
CA GLN A 221 -2.34 -17.12 -39.38
C GLN A 221 -1.16 -16.32 -38.83
N ARG A 222 -0.27 -15.80 -39.67
CA ARG A 222 0.86 -14.95 -39.26
C ARG A 222 0.39 -13.69 -38.47
N VAL A 223 -0.78 -13.13 -38.83
CA VAL A 223 -1.37 -11.97 -38.15
C VAL A 223 -1.62 -12.27 -36.67
N GLN A 224 -1.96 -13.52 -36.33
CA GLN A 224 -2.14 -13.92 -34.94
C GLN A 224 -0.82 -13.84 -34.14
N TYR A 225 0.30 -14.31 -34.73
CA TYR A 225 1.62 -14.23 -34.08
C TYR A 225 2.09 -12.78 -33.90
N GLU A 226 1.85 -11.91 -34.88
CA GLU A 226 2.13 -10.47 -34.72
C GLU A 226 1.30 -9.85 -33.61
N THR A 227 0.01 -10.20 -33.52
CA THR A 227 -0.88 -9.74 -32.45
C THR A 227 -0.41 -10.20 -31.09
N ASP A 228 0.06 -11.45 -30.96
CA ASP A 228 0.58 -12.01 -29.72
C ASP A 228 1.84 -11.23 -29.26
N VAL A 229 2.77 -10.92 -30.19
CA VAL A 229 3.96 -10.10 -29.90
C VAL A 229 3.58 -8.70 -29.43
N GLN A 230 2.66 -8.02 -30.12
CA GLN A 230 2.22 -6.68 -29.73
C GLN A 230 1.53 -6.69 -28.36
N THR A 231 0.72 -7.69 -28.09
CA THR A 231 0.07 -7.88 -26.79
C THR A 231 1.11 -8.11 -25.68
N ALA A 232 2.13 -8.94 -25.93
CA ALA A 232 3.20 -9.20 -24.98
C ALA A 232 4.06 -7.95 -24.68
N ILE A 233 4.32 -7.10 -25.70
CA ILE A 233 5.01 -5.81 -25.52
C ILE A 233 4.21 -4.89 -24.58
N VAL A 234 2.90 -4.77 -24.82
CA VAL A 234 2.03 -3.94 -23.98
C VAL A 234 1.98 -4.48 -22.54
N ASN A 235 1.84 -5.80 -22.38
CA ASN A 235 1.83 -6.43 -21.06
C ASN A 235 3.14 -6.17 -20.29
N LEU A 236 4.30 -6.37 -20.92
CA LEU A 236 5.60 -6.11 -20.30
C LEU A 236 5.71 -4.63 -19.87
N ARG A 237 5.26 -3.69 -20.67
CA ARG A 237 5.24 -2.26 -20.32
C ARG A 237 4.34 -2.00 -19.12
N THR A 238 3.16 -2.61 -19.10
CA THR A 238 2.20 -2.46 -18.00
C THR A 238 2.77 -2.97 -16.68
N GLU A 239 3.38 -4.16 -16.68
CA GLU A 239 3.99 -4.74 -15.47
C GLU A 239 5.18 -3.89 -14.98
N LYS A 240 6.02 -3.37 -15.87
CA LYS A 240 7.08 -2.42 -15.53
C LYS A 240 6.52 -1.14 -14.89
N ILE A 241 5.42 -0.59 -15.39
CA ILE A 241 4.75 0.60 -14.81
C ILE A 241 4.23 0.30 -13.40
N GLN A 242 3.61 -0.86 -13.18
CA GLN A 242 3.11 -1.26 -11.85
C GLN A 242 4.26 -1.39 -10.84
N MET A 243 5.39 -1.96 -11.25
CA MET A 243 6.58 -2.04 -10.41
C MET A 243 7.14 -0.65 -10.07
N LEU A 244 7.25 0.27 -11.04
CA LEU A 244 7.68 1.65 -10.80
C LEU A 244 6.77 2.41 -9.84
N MET A 245 5.46 2.15 -9.89
CA MET A 245 4.50 2.74 -8.94
C MET A 245 4.82 2.31 -7.50
N LEU A 246 5.12 1.03 -7.27
CA LEU A 246 5.51 0.53 -5.93
C LEU A 246 6.82 1.14 -5.44
N LEU A 247 7.76 1.39 -6.35
CA LEU A 247 9.04 2.02 -6.06
C LEU A 247 8.96 3.54 -5.90
N ASN A 248 7.81 4.16 -6.20
CA ASN A 248 7.66 5.62 -6.33
C ASN A 248 8.75 6.20 -7.26
N ASP A 249 9.10 5.47 -8.33
CA ASP A 249 10.10 5.87 -9.31
C ASP A 249 9.42 6.31 -10.61
N ARG A 250 9.95 7.33 -11.25
CA ARG A 250 9.46 7.90 -12.52
C ARG A 250 10.40 7.67 -13.68
N THR A 251 11.32 6.73 -13.55
CA THR A 251 12.22 6.34 -14.64
C THR A 251 11.40 5.89 -15.86
N PRO A 252 11.68 6.38 -17.08
CA PRO A 252 10.98 5.93 -18.27
C PRO A 252 11.12 4.41 -18.46
N VAL A 253 10.02 3.75 -18.80
CA VAL A 253 9.92 2.28 -18.89
C VAL A 253 10.94 1.65 -19.84
N ASP A 254 11.33 2.41 -20.88
CA ASP A 254 12.27 1.95 -21.91
C ASP A 254 13.75 2.15 -21.51
N GLN A 255 14.04 2.73 -20.32
CA GLN A 255 15.41 3.00 -19.84
C GLN A 255 15.92 1.96 -18.85
N PHE A 256 15.07 1.07 -18.37
CA PHE A 256 15.47 0.00 -17.47
C PHE A 256 14.92 -1.36 -17.89
N ASP A 257 15.59 -2.41 -17.43
CA ASP A 257 15.11 -3.78 -17.52
C ASP A 257 15.33 -4.50 -16.19
N ILE A 258 14.70 -5.65 -16.02
CA ILE A 258 14.90 -6.48 -14.83
C ILE A 258 15.60 -7.79 -15.20
N VAL A 259 16.44 -8.26 -14.28
CA VAL A 259 17.18 -9.52 -14.41
C VAL A 259 16.96 -10.36 -13.16
N GLY A 260 16.57 -11.62 -13.38
CA GLY A 260 16.35 -12.59 -12.30
C GLY A 260 16.18 -13.99 -12.85
N ALA A 261 16.35 -14.98 -11.98
CA ALA A 261 16.06 -16.37 -12.33
C ALA A 261 14.55 -16.56 -12.52
N PHE A 262 14.15 -17.16 -13.65
CA PHE A 262 12.78 -17.54 -13.96
C PHE A 262 12.70 -19.07 -14.10
N ASP A 263 12.89 -19.75 -12.98
CA ASP A 263 12.83 -21.23 -12.87
C ASP A 263 12.25 -21.61 -11.49
N PHE A 264 11.97 -22.88 -11.26
CA PHE A 264 11.39 -23.36 -10.02
C PHE A 264 12.31 -24.36 -9.29
N ASN A 265 12.22 -24.35 -7.95
CA ASN A 265 12.87 -25.31 -7.09
C ASN A 265 11.89 -26.43 -6.72
N ASP A 266 12.35 -27.67 -6.82
CA ASP A 266 11.52 -28.87 -6.60
C ASP A 266 11.52 -29.35 -5.13
N GLN A 267 12.35 -28.73 -4.27
CA GLN A 267 12.50 -29.10 -2.87
C GLN A 267 11.68 -28.20 -1.97
N LEU A 268 10.74 -28.80 -1.21
CA LEU A 268 9.96 -28.14 -0.18
C LEU A 268 10.13 -28.87 1.15
N ASP A 269 10.22 -28.11 2.23
CA ASP A 269 10.13 -28.62 3.58
C ASP A 269 8.71 -29.06 3.94
N ALA A 270 8.57 -29.79 5.07
CA ALA A 270 7.27 -30.19 5.59
C ALA A 270 6.46 -28.97 6.07
N LEU A 271 5.14 -28.99 5.86
CA LEU A 271 4.21 -27.92 6.25
C LEU A 271 4.37 -27.48 7.72
N ASP A 272 4.55 -28.43 8.65
CA ASP A 272 4.71 -28.11 10.07
C ASP A 272 5.97 -27.31 10.39
N THR A 273 7.01 -27.41 9.54
CA THR A 273 8.19 -26.56 9.66
C THR A 273 7.84 -25.09 9.37
N TYR A 274 7.11 -24.84 8.28
CA TYR A 274 6.66 -23.51 7.91
C TYR A 274 5.70 -22.90 8.95
N ARG A 275 4.76 -23.68 9.49
CA ARG A 275 3.86 -23.25 10.57
C ARG A 275 4.63 -22.77 11.80
N ARG A 276 5.62 -23.54 12.26
CA ARG A 276 6.45 -23.18 13.42
C ARG A 276 7.26 -21.90 13.15
N ILE A 277 7.88 -21.79 11.98
CA ILE A 277 8.63 -20.60 11.61
C ILE A 277 7.71 -19.36 11.57
N ALA A 278 6.48 -19.51 11.06
CA ALA A 278 5.51 -18.42 11.00
C ALA A 278 5.10 -17.91 12.39
N LEU A 279 4.83 -18.82 13.33
CA LEU A 279 4.49 -18.44 14.71
C LEU A 279 5.62 -17.64 15.39
N ASP A 280 6.89 -17.96 15.08
CA ASP A 280 8.04 -17.29 15.68
C ASP A 280 8.38 -15.94 15.01
N ASN A 281 8.04 -15.75 13.73
CA ASN A 281 8.55 -14.63 12.95
C ASN A 281 7.49 -13.61 12.51
N ARG A 282 6.20 -13.93 12.54
CA ARG A 282 5.18 -13.02 12.02
C ARG A 282 4.98 -11.78 12.87
N PRO A 283 5.16 -10.57 12.28
CA PRO A 283 5.04 -9.33 13.03
C PRO A 283 3.60 -8.99 13.46
N ASP A 284 2.59 -9.39 12.68
CA ASP A 284 1.17 -9.20 13.00
C ASP A 284 0.75 -10.00 14.24
N LEU A 285 1.19 -11.25 14.37
CA LEU A 285 0.99 -12.04 15.58
C LEU A 285 1.69 -11.41 16.77
N LYS A 286 2.94 -10.96 16.59
CA LYS A 286 3.69 -10.27 17.62
C LYS A 286 2.99 -8.99 18.09
N ALA A 287 2.43 -8.20 17.16
CA ALA A 287 1.64 -7.02 17.50
C ALA A 287 0.40 -7.37 18.34
N ALA A 288 -0.30 -8.47 18.00
CA ALA A 288 -1.45 -8.94 18.76
C ALA A 288 -1.07 -9.39 20.18
N MET A 289 0.07 -10.09 20.36
CA MET A 289 0.58 -10.46 21.68
C MET A 289 0.92 -9.21 22.52
N GLN A 290 1.64 -8.25 21.93
CA GLN A 290 1.97 -6.98 22.59
C GLN A 290 0.72 -6.16 22.95
N ALA A 291 -0.35 -6.24 22.17
CA ALA A 291 -1.63 -5.58 22.48
C ALA A 291 -2.30 -6.19 23.73
N VAL A 292 -2.16 -7.50 23.97
CA VAL A 292 -2.59 -8.13 25.23
C VAL A 292 -1.78 -7.59 26.40
N ASP A 293 -0.45 -7.53 26.30
CA ASP A 293 0.41 -6.99 27.37
C ASP A 293 0.03 -5.54 27.70
N LYS A 294 -0.13 -4.70 26.66
CA LYS A 294 -0.58 -3.32 26.83
C LYS A 294 -1.93 -3.23 27.52
N SER A 295 -2.90 -4.07 27.19
CA SER A 295 -4.22 -4.07 27.82
C SER A 295 -4.14 -4.37 29.32
N HIS A 296 -3.21 -5.21 29.76
CA HIS A 296 -2.92 -5.44 31.19
C HIS A 296 -2.35 -4.20 31.88
N THR A 297 -1.43 -3.50 31.22
CA THR A 297 -0.87 -2.23 31.74
C THR A 297 -1.94 -1.14 31.80
N ASP A 298 -2.79 -1.01 30.77
CA ASP A 298 -3.92 -0.06 30.75
C ASP A 298 -4.92 -0.36 31.87
N TYR A 299 -5.17 -1.63 32.21
CA TYR A 299 -6.00 -1.97 33.35
C TYR A 299 -5.34 -1.55 34.66
N LYS A 300 -4.04 -1.78 34.85
CA LYS A 300 -3.31 -1.29 36.05
C LYS A 300 -3.39 0.24 36.15
N LEU A 301 -3.24 0.95 35.03
CA LEU A 301 -3.38 2.40 34.96
C LEU A 301 -4.80 2.85 35.33
N ALA A 302 -5.84 2.18 34.82
CA ALA A 302 -7.23 2.47 35.17
C ALA A 302 -7.52 2.24 36.67
N VAL A 303 -6.88 1.23 37.28
CA VAL A 303 -6.93 1.00 38.74
C VAL A 303 -6.22 2.13 39.48
N ALA A 304 -5.02 2.53 39.06
CA ALA A 304 -4.25 3.61 39.64
C ALA A 304 -4.98 4.96 39.54
N ASN A 305 -5.64 5.24 38.41
CA ASN A 305 -6.48 6.42 38.22
C ASN A 305 -7.71 6.47 39.15
N GLY A 306 -8.07 5.36 39.76
CA GLY A 306 -9.04 5.29 40.83
C GLY A 306 -8.55 5.85 42.17
N SER A 307 -7.25 6.10 42.36
CA SER A 307 -6.69 6.75 43.54
C SER A 307 -6.76 8.26 43.46
N THR A 308 -6.82 8.95 44.60
CA THR A 308 -6.84 10.42 44.66
C THR A 308 -5.42 10.98 44.55
N ASP A 309 -5.30 12.11 43.84
CA ASP A 309 -4.08 12.90 43.75
C ASP A 309 -4.28 14.20 44.57
N PRO A 310 -3.47 14.49 45.59
CA PRO A 310 -3.55 15.75 46.29
C PRO A 310 -2.95 16.88 45.45
N THR A 311 -3.59 18.05 45.50
CA THR A 311 -3.01 19.29 45.01
C THR A 311 -2.46 20.05 46.24
N ILE A 312 -1.20 20.41 46.17
CA ILE A 312 -0.53 21.21 47.22
C ILE A 312 -0.41 22.62 46.65
N SER A 313 -0.92 23.62 47.42
CA SER A 313 -0.88 25.03 47.03
C SER A 313 -0.17 25.86 48.09
N PHE A 314 0.56 26.83 47.59
CA PHE A 314 1.16 27.89 48.43
C PHE A 314 0.58 29.21 47.94
N ASP A 315 0.01 29.97 48.87
CA ASP A 315 -0.58 31.27 48.56
C ASP A 315 0.06 32.39 49.37
N VAL A 316 0.09 33.56 48.79
CA VAL A 316 0.54 34.80 49.40
C VAL A 316 -0.41 35.90 49.02
N GLY A 317 -0.77 36.73 49.97
CA GLY A 317 -1.73 37.79 49.70
C GLY A 317 -1.87 38.79 50.83
N ARG A 318 -2.81 39.72 50.60
CA ARG A 318 -3.24 40.71 51.60
C ARG A 318 -4.67 40.43 52.03
N ASN A 319 -4.89 40.44 53.36
CA ASN A 319 -6.23 40.27 53.94
C ASN A 319 -6.30 41.12 55.23
N PRO A 320 -6.73 42.37 55.19
CA PRO A 320 -6.80 43.24 56.34
C PRO A 320 -7.52 42.63 57.55
N PRO A 321 -7.08 42.77 58.79
CA PRO A 321 -6.00 43.67 59.20
C PRO A 321 -4.58 43.13 58.98
N ILE A 322 -4.40 41.97 58.38
CA ILE A 322 -3.11 41.38 58.08
C ILE A 322 -2.66 41.88 56.70
N ASP A 323 -1.61 42.73 56.67
CA ASP A 323 -1.12 43.33 55.44
C ASP A 323 -0.46 42.33 54.47
N PHE A 324 0.06 41.24 55.05
CA PHE A 324 0.70 40.19 54.29
C PHE A 324 0.58 38.84 55.01
N TYR A 325 0.10 37.82 54.26
CA TYR A 325 0.01 36.45 54.79
C TYR A 325 0.60 35.44 53.82
N PHE A 326 1.01 34.30 54.37
CA PHE A 326 1.34 33.06 53.67
C PHE A 326 0.37 31.96 54.08
N GLY A 327 -0.13 31.22 53.11
CA GLY A 327 -0.98 30.07 53.32
C GLY A 327 -0.42 28.82 52.64
N VAL A 328 -0.76 27.66 53.21
CA VAL A 328 -0.55 26.37 52.59
C VAL A 328 -1.89 25.65 52.57
N ASP A 329 -2.32 25.24 51.39
CA ASP A 329 -3.54 24.51 51.17
C ASP A 329 -3.27 23.13 50.55
N VAL A 330 -4.03 22.13 50.99
CA VAL A 330 -3.98 20.76 50.44
C VAL A 330 -5.37 20.36 50.06
N ASP A 331 -5.64 20.37 48.77
CA ASP A 331 -6.90 19.92 48.19
C ASP A 331 -6.83 18.42 47.85
N ILE A 332 -7.76 17.64 48.44
CA ILE A 332 -7.86 16.20 48.21
C ILE A 332 -9.27 15.86 47.72
N PRO A 333 -9.43 15.53 46.44
CA PRO A 333 -10.74 15.17 45.93
C PRO A 333 -11.23 13.86 46.54
N LEU A 334 -12.40 13.95 47.21
CA LEU A 334 -13.05 12.79 47.85
C LEU A 334 -13.82 11.98 46.82
N ARG A 335 -13.31 10.79 46.50
CA ARG A 335 -13.89 9.87 45.49
C ARG A 335 -15.06 9.06 46.11
N ILE A 336 -16.17 9.70 46.38
CA ILE A 336 -17.34 9.07 46.95
C ILE A 336 -18.14 8.34 45.88
N PHE A 337 -18.42 9.02 44.76
CA PHE A 337 -19.26 8.52 43.68
C PHE A 337 -18.45 7.92 42.53
N ASP A 338 -17.43 8.63 42.03
CA ASP A 338 -16.56 8.18 40.98
C ASP A 338 -15.24 7.66 41.52
N ARG A 339 -15.04 6.33 41.41
CA ARG A 339 -13.82 5.59 41.77
C ARG A 339 -13.17 4.98 40.54
N ASN A 340 -13.45 5.55 39.37
CA ASN A 340 -13.02 5.06 38.04
C ASN A 340 -13.56 3.65 37.71
N GLN A 341 -14.73 3.27 38.28
CA GLN A 341 -15.28 1.92 38.12
C GLN A 341 -15.63 1.58 36.68
N GLY A 342 -16.11 2.57 35.90
CA GLY A 342 -16.44 2.41 34.48
C GLY A 342 -15.19 2.05 33.66
N ASN A 343 -14.12 2.84 33.78
CA ASN A 343 -12.87 2.59 33.06
C ASN A 343 -12.17 1.29 33.51
N LYS A 344 -12.24 0.94 34.80
CA LYS A 344 -11.75 -0.35 35.30
C LYS A 344 -12.46 -1.53 34.67
N LEU A 345 -13.81 -1.45 34.55
CA LEU A 345 -14.57 -2.49 33.87
C LEU A 345 -14.26 -2.52 32.36
N HIS A 346 -14.22 -1.35 31.72
CA HIS A 346 -13.86 -1.23 30.30
C HIS A 346 -12.52 -1.88 30.00
N THR A 347 -11.44 -1.49 30.69
CA THR A 347 -10.09 -2.02 30.46
C THR A 347 -9.99 -3.51 30.82
N LYS A 348 -10.76 -3.97 31.84
CA LYS A 348 -10.84 -5.40 32.16
C LYS A 348 -11.48 -6.21 31.01
N LEU A 349 -12.54 -5.69 30.40
CA LEU A 349 -13.17 -6.33 29.24
C LEU A 349 -12.27 -6.25 28.00
N ASP A 350 -11.48 -5.17 27.89
CA ASP A 350 -10.49 -5.02 26.80
C ASP A 350 -9.44 -6.12 26.82
N ILE A 351 -8.94 -6.53 27.99
CA ILE A 351 -8.02 -7.68 28.09
C ILE A 351 -8.62 -8.90 27.40
N THR A 352 -9.85 -9.27 27.75
CA THR A 352 -10.51 -10.43 27.15
C THR A 352 -10.72 -10.26 25.65
N ARG A 353 -10.99 -9.03 25.20
CA ARG A 353 -11.11 -8.72 23.78
C ARG A 353 -9.77 -8.92 23.06
N GLN A 354 -8.67 -8.42 23.60
CA GLN A 354 -7.33 -8.58 23.02
C GLN A 354 -6.88 -10.05 22.99
N GLU A 355 -7.15 -10.83 24.02
CA GLU A 355 -6.92 -12.28 24.03
C GLU A 355 -7.65 -13.00 22.89
N LYS A 356 -8.92 -12.60 22.59
CA LYS A 356 -9.66 -13.17 21.47
C LYS A 356 -9.08 -12.74 20.11
N LEU A 357 -8.60 -11.51 19.99
CA LEU A 357 -7.93 -11.02 18.79
C LEU A 357 -6.57 -11.71 18.57
N GLN A 358 -5.82 -11.99 19.63
CA GLN A 358 -4.60 -12.80 19.55
C GLN A 358 -4.91 -14.22 19.03
N ASN A 359 -5.92 -14.88 19.56
CA ASN A 359 -6.33 -16.21 19.10
C ASN A 359 -6.77 -16.18 17.61
N GLN A 360 -7.45 -15.10 17.19
CA GLN A 360 -7.80 -14.89 15.79
C GLN A 360 -6.56 -14.70 14.90
N ALA A 361 -5.57 -13.91 15.35
CA ALA A 361 -4.32 -13.71 14.62
C ALA A 361 -3.55 -15.03 14.47
N GLU A 362 -3.49 -15.86 15.51
CA GLU A 362 -2.86 -17.17 15.45
C GLU A 362 -3.57 -18.10 14.45
N ALA A 363 -4.90 -18.14 14.46
CA ALA A 363 -5.68 -18.91 13.48
C ALA A 363 -5.45 -18.41 12.04
N GLN A 364 -5.29 -17.09 11.86
CA GLN A 364 -4.96 -16.49 10.56
C GLN A 364 -3.56 -16.91 10.09
N VAL A 365 -2.57 -16.98 11.00
CA VAL A 365 -1.23 -17.50 10.66
C VAL A 365 -1.30 -18.90 10.06
N PHE A 366 -2.02 -19.82 10.72
CA PHE A 366 -2.19 -21.19 10.20
C PHE A 366 -2.90 -21.20 8.85
N SER A 367 -3.98 -20.46 8.70
CA SER A 367 -4.74 -20.36 7.45
C SER A 367 -3.89 -19.85 6.28
N ASP A 368 -3.10 -18.79 6.50
CA ASP A 368 -2.26 -18.19 5.46
C ASP A 368 -1.16 -19.15 5.02
N VAL A 369 -0.47 -19.79 5.98
CA VAL A 369 0.60 -20.75 5.69
C VAL A 369 0.06 -21.97 4.96
N ASP A 370 -1.05 -22.55 5.43
CA ASP A 370 -1.65 -23.73 4.84
C ASP A 370 -2.14 -23.47 3.40
N SER A 371 -2.78 -22.33 3.18
CA SER A 371 -3.25 -21.91 1.87
C SER A 371 -2.10 -21.65 0.89
N ALA A 372 -1.06 -20.93 1.33
CA ALA A 372 0.12 -20.64 0.51
C ALA A 372 0.88 -21.94 0.16
N TYR A 373 1.06 -22.83 1.13
CA TYR A 373 1.70 -24.13 0.93
C TYR A 373 0.92 -25.04 -0.04
N ALA A 374 -0.41 -25.09 0.12
CA ALA A 374 -1.27 -25.86 -0.78
C ALA A 374 -1.19 -25.35 -2.22
N THR A 375 -1.22 -24.02 -2.40
CA THR A 375 -1.09 -23.37 -3.71
C THR A 375 0.27 -23.69 -4.35
N LEU A 376 1.34 -23.56 -3.59
CA LEU A 376 2.70 -23.84 -4.07
C LEU A 376 2.87 -25.32 -4.47
N THR A 377 2.38 -26.24 -3.64
CA THR A 377 2.44 -27.70 -3.90
C THR A 377 1.61 -28.07 -5.14
N SER A 378 0.44 -27.45 -5.32
CA SER A 378 -0.39 -27.64 -6.51
C SER A 378 0.36 -27.19 -7.79
N ASN A 379 0.97 -26.01 -7.77
CA ASN A 379 1.76 -25.50 -8.90
C ASN A 379 2.95 -26.42 -9.23
N LEU A 380 3.66 -26.94 -8.23
CA LEU A 380 4.74 -27.90 -8.45
C LEU A 380 4.25 -29.21 -9.08
N THR A 381 3.11 -29.71 -8.64
CA THR A 381 2.50 -30.94 -9.19
C THR A 381 2.18 -30.76 -10.67
N LEU A 382 1.77 -29.57 -11.09
CA LEU A 382 1.52 -29.24 -12.48
C LEU A 382 2.83 -29.02 -13.26
N LEU A 383 3.82 -28.31 -12.70
CA LEU A 383 5.05 -27.94 -13.37
C LEU A 383 5.97 -29.12 -13.71
N ARG A 384 6.10 -30.10 -12.80
CA ARG A 384 6.98 -31.27 -12.97
C ARG A 384 6.76 -32.00 -14.30
N PRO A 385 5.52 -32.41 -14.67
CA PRO A 385 5.27 -33.07 -15.96
C PRO A 385 5.59 -32.17 -17.17
N TYR A 386 5.37 -30.84 -17.05
CA TYR A 386 5.70 -29.92 -18.16
C TYR A 386 7.18 -29.92 -18.46
N LYS A 387 8.03 -29.72 -17.45
CA LYS A 387 9.50 -29.71 -17.60
C LYS A 387 10.06 -31.07 -18.04
N GLN A 388 9.55 -32.15 -17.46
CA GLN A 388 10.09 -33.50 -17.70
C GLN A 388 9.61 -34.13 -19.02
N LYS A 389 8.40 -33.84 -19.49
CA LYS A 389 7.76 -34.59 -20.57
C LYS A 389 7.08 -33.71 -21.63
N TYR A 390 6.19 -32.81 -21.22
CA TYR A 390 5.25 -32.19 -22.17
C TYR A 390 5.92 -31.22 -23.13
N LEU A 391 6.89 -30.43 -22.68
CA LEU A 391 7.66 -29.53 -23.57
C LEU A 391 8.36 -30.30 -24.68
N ALA A 392 9.15 -31.32 -24.30
CA ALA A 392 9.87 -32.14 -25.27
C ALA A 392 8.94 -32.94 -26.19
N MET A 393 7.77 -33.32 -25.71
CA MET A 393 6.75 -34.03 -26.52
C MET A 393 6.08 -33.07 -27.50
N ALA A 394 5.75 -31.85 -27.09
CA ALA A 394 5.14 -30.84 -27.96
C ALA A 394 6.07 -30.45 -29.11
N VAL A 395 7.36 -30.21 -28.82
CA VAL A 395 8.39 -29.97 -29.87
C VAL A 395 8.43 -31.12 -30.87
N ARG A 396 8.51 -32.36 -30.39
CA ARG A 396 8.61 -33.54 -31.25
C ARG A 396 7.35 -33.72 -32.11
N VAL A 397 6.17 -33.50 -31.57
CA VAL A 397 4.89 -33.59 -32.34
C VAL A 397 4.88 -32.52 -33.42
N ARG A 398 5.18 -31.29 -33.09
CA ARG A 398 5.25 -30.16 -34.03
C ARG A 398 6.22 -30.48 -35.18
N ASP A 399 7.45 -30.86 -34.88
CA ASP A 399 8.50 -31.09 -35.88
C ASP A 399 8.14 -32.30 -36.75
N THR A 400 7.56 -33.36 -36.20
CA THR A 400 7.12 -34.54 -36.97
C THR A 400 5.98 -34.18 -37.92
N ILE A 401 5.00 -33.42 -37.47
CA ILE A 401 3.87 -33.01 -38.32
C ILE A 401 4.34 -32.01 -39.39
N LEU A 402 5.23 -31.07 -39.06
CA LEU A 402 5.82 -30.15 -40.03
C LEU A 402 6.54 -30.94 -41.16
N PHE A 403 7.41 -31.92 -40.78
CA PHE A 403 8.08 -32.78 -41.72
C PHE A 403 7.10 -33.53 -42.64
N SER A 404 6.05 -34.13 -42.06
CA SER A 404 5.00 -34.83 -42.77
C SER A 404 4.23 -33.92 -43.71
N TYR A 405 3.91 -32.70 -43.28
CA TYR A 405 3.27 -31.68 -44.13
C TYR A 405 4.12 -31.26 -45.32
N GLN A 406 5.42 -31.04 -45.07
CA GLN A 406 6.35 -30.67 -46.16
C GLN A 406 6.50 -31.77 -47.21
N HIS A 407 6.28 -33.05 -46.86
CA HIS A 407 6.37 -34.20 -47.76
C HIS A 407 5.03 -34.73 -48.23
N GLY A 408 3.95 -33.98 -47.96
CA GLY A 408 2.60 -34.34 -48.42
C GLY A 408 1.90 -35.46 -47.61
N GLY A 409 2.46 -35.85 -46.47
CA GLY A 409 1.93 -36.92 -45.59
C GLY A 409 0.98 -36.41 -44.52
N ALA A 410 0.88 -35.08 -44.29
CA ALA A 410 -0.07 -34.45 -43.38
C ALA A 410 -0.76 -33.28 -44.04
N SER A 411 -1.98 -32.95 -43.58
CA SER A 411 -2.73 -31.78 -44.09
C SER A 411 -2.23 -30.46 -43.49
N LEU A 412 -2.52 -29.34 -44.14
CA LEU A 412 -2.29 -28.01 -43.58
C LEU A 412 -3.00 -27.84 -42.22
N LEU A 413 -4.18 -28.40 -42.04
CA LEU A 413 -4.92 -28.35 -40.77
C LEU A 413 -4.21 -29.08 -39.65
N ASP A 414 -3.64 -30.24 -39.93
CA ASP A 414 -2.85 -30.98 -38.94
C ASP A 414 -1.60 -30.19 -38.49
N PHE A 415 -0.93 -29.52 -39.44
CA PHE A 415 0.19 -28.65 -39.13
C PHE A 415 -0.23 -27.46 -38.28
N LEU A 416 -1.28 -26.72 -38.63
CA LEU A 416 -1.76 -25.58 -37.86
C LEU A 416 -2.23 -25.98 -36.44
N ASN A 417 -2.85 -27.14 -36.31
CA ASN A 417 -3.23 -27.68 -34.97
C ASN A 417 -1.97 -27.99 -34.13
N ALA A 418 -0.97 -28.68 -34.69
CA ALA A 418 0.26 -29.01 -33.99
C ALA A 418 1.05 -27.76 -33.54
N GLU A 419 1.05 -26.71 -34.37
CA GLU A 419 1.62 -25.41 -34.01
C GLU A 419 0.85 -24.74 -32.86
N SER A 420 -0.49 -24.74 -32.91
CA SER A 420 -1.34 -24.20 -31.87
C SER A 420 -1.13 -24.94 -30.53
N ASP A 421 -1.04 -26.26 -30.58
CA ASP A 421 -0.81 -27.10 -29.39
C ASP A 421 0.57 -26.84 -28.79
N TYR A 422 1.63 -26.77 -29.62
CA TYR A 422 2.99 -26.44 -29.17
C TYR A 422 3.01 -25.08 -28.45
N ARG A 423 2.48 -24.03 -29.10
CA ARG A 423 2.41 -22.68 -28.53
C ARG A 423 1.65 -22.66 -27.21
N SER A 424 0.53 -23.37 -27.13
CA SER A 424 -0.27 -23.46 -25.90
C SER A 424 0.50 -24.14 -24.77
N VAL A 425 1.22 -25.21 -25.04
CA VAL A 425 2.05 -25.91 -24.04
C VAL A 425 3.19 -25.03 -23.54
N GLU A 426 3.87 -24.30 -24.42
CA GLU A 426 4.97 -23.41 -24.10
C GLU A 426 4.50 -22.21 -23.23
N LEU A 427 3.46 -21.51 -23.65
CA LEU A 427 2.87 -20.40 -22.89
C LEU A 427 2.33 -20.87 -21.53
N ASN A 428 1.67 -22.04 -21.48
CA ASN A 428 1.21 -22.60 -20.22
C ASN A 428 2.36 -22.93 -19.26
N TYR A 429 3.49 -23.41 -19.77
CA TYR A 429 4.69 -23.62 -18.94
C TYR A 429 5.19 -22.31 -18.34
N VAL A 430 5.35 -21.26 -19.14
CA VAL A 430 5.78 -19.94 -18.67
C VAL A 430 4.80 -19.40 -17.61
N ASN A 431 3.50 -19.52 -17.83
CA ASN A 431 2.47 -19.08 -16.88
C ASN A 431 2.51 -19.87 -15.57
N LEU A 432 2.77 -21.18 -15.63
CA LEU A 432 2.90 -22.04 -14.45
C LEU A 432 4.15 -21.70 -13.64
N VAL A 433 5.28 -21.37 -14.29
CA VAL A 433 6.50 -20.91 -13.60
C VAL A 433 6.23 -19.59 -12.88
N GLY A 434 5.57 -18.62 -13.53
CA GLY A 434 5.17 -17.36 -12.90
C GLY A 434 4.25 -17.57 -11.71
N SER A 435 3.26 -18.46 -11.84
CA SER A 435 2.33 -18.82 -10.77
C SER A 435 3.05 -19.48 -9.58
N TYR A 436 4.04 -20.35 -9.86
CA TYR A 436 4.87 -20.96 -8.82
C TYR A 436 5.69 -19.91 -8.06
N LEU A 437 6.38 -19.01 -8.77
CA LEU A 437 7.21 -17.98 -8.16
C LEU A 437 6.37 -17.00 -7.32
N THR A 438 5.16 -16.67 -7.78
CA THR A 438 4.21 -15.85 -7.01
C THR A 438 3.73 -16.60 -5.75
N ALA A 439 3.43 -17.90 -5.85
CA ALA A 439 3.05 -18.72 -4.70
C ALA A 439 4.21 -18.90 -3.70
N ALA A 440 5.45 -18.98 -4.18
CA ALA A 440 6.65 -18.98 -3.33
C ALA A 440 6.80 -17.65 -2.57
N ALA A 441 6.58 -16.52 -3.24
CA ALA A 441 6.57 -15.21 -2.59
C ALA A 441 5.43 -15.10 -1.54
N GLN A 442 4.25 -15.67 -1.83
CA GLN A 442 3.14 -15.72 -0.88
C GLN A 442 3.47 -16.58 0.34
N LEU A 443 4.16 -17.71 0.16
CA LEU A 443 4.59 -18.53 1.29
C LEU A 443 5.64 -17.80 2.13
N ASN A 444 6.59 -17.11 1.53
CA ASN A 444 7.56 -16.25 2.24
C ASN A 444 6.86 -15.17 3.07
N GLN A 445 5.84 -14.52 2.50
CA GLN A 445 4.99 -13.57 3.23
C GLN A 445 4.26 -14.25 4.39
N ALA A 446 3.61 -15.39 4.15
CA ALA A 446 2.83 -16.11 5.16
C ALA A 446 3.69 -16.60 6.34
N VAL A 447 4.93 -16.98 6.07
CA VAL A 447 5.91 -17.43 7.07
C VAL A 447 6.59 -16.26 7.81
N GLY A 448 6.59 -15.06 7.22
CA GLY A 448 7.21 -13.86 7.82
C GLY A 448 8.69 -13.69 7.53
N ARG A 449 9.29 -14.57 6.75
CA ARG A 449 10.69 -14.46 6.27
C ARG A 449 10.87 -15.19 4.94
N GLU A 450 11.96 -14.90 4.26
CA GLU A 450 12.33 -15.59 3.01
C GLU A 450 12.81 -17.03 3.33
N VAL A 451 12.03 -18.02 2.89
CA VAL A 451 12.30 -19.47 3.06
C VAL A 451 12.45 -20.18 1.73
N ILE A 452 11.95 -19.58 0.64
CA ILE A 452 12.10 -20.03 -0.74
C ILE A 452 12.66 -18.87 -1.57
N GLN A 453 13.78 -19.11 -2.24
CA GLN A 453 14.46 -18.13 -3.10
C GLN A 453 13.93 -18.14 -4.54
#